data_6e82dcd27feb8c4f95be5af382c74338
#
_entry.id   6e82dcd27feb8c4f95be5af382c74338
#
_cell.length_a   1.000
_cell.length_b   1.000
_cell.length_c   1.000
_cell.angle_alpha   90.00
_cell.angle_beta   90.00
_cell.angle_gamma   90.00
#
_symmetry.space_group_name_H-M   'P 1'
#
loop_
_entity.id
_entity.type
_entity.pdbx_description
1 polymer ?
#
loop_
_entity_poly.entity_id
_entity_poly.type
_entity_poly.pdbx_seq_one_letter_code
_entity_poly.pdbx_strand_id
1 'polypeptide(L)'
;MKRIKKTKIIATLGPSSSSSERIEKLIKEGVDVLRINFSHSSHKEAGILIKEIRKLNQKLSTNTSILADLQGPKLRIGEIKSKVTLIVGNKIKIKTGKKFTGDDKMIFVNYQSLPSDINIGEKILIDDGKIILKVLDSNTIDEISAEIIQGGDLLSNKGFNLPNTDISQPALTEKDIEDAMFSAKQEVDWIALSFVRHESDIKSLIKLLEKNTKHRIPVIAKIEKPEGVKNIDDIMKHASGIMVARGDLGVEINAAEVPLIQKKLVNKAKKARIPVIIATQMMESMMDSLNPNRAEVNDVANSVMDGADAVMLSGETSVGKHPVEVIKTISKIISKVENSNLISLKHKHPTDYDSERFITKSVCFYAAKIANDTNAKAISTLTNSGYTAYQISSWRPKTHVLVFTSNRKILTQLSLLWGVKAFYYSGTESTDKTVEEINKIALESNYLQKNDKVVNLTSMPIDKKGMVNTVRVSKI
;
A
#
# COMPACT_ATOMS: atom_id res chain seq x y z
N MET A 1 21.48 4.15 19.96
CA MET A 1 21.04 4.16 18.55
C MET A 1 19.61 3.65 18.45
N LYS A 2 18.64 4.47 17.99
CA LYS A 2 17.33 3.94 17.58
C LYS A 2 17.57 2.93 16.47
N ARG A 3 17.16 1.67 16.66
CA ARG A 3 17.20 0.67 15.58
C ARG A 3 16.21 1.09 14.50
N ILE A 4 16.70 1.62 13.42
CA ILE A 4 15.90 2.16 12.34
C ILE A 4 15.57 0.97 11.43
N LYS A 5 14.30 0.55 11.46
CA LYS A 5 13.76 -0.45 10.52
C LYS A 5 13.75 0.09 9.10
N LYS A 6 13.86 -0.77 8.11
CA LYS A 6 13.82 -0.43 6.69
C LYS A 6 12.44 -0.66 6.08
N THR A 7 11.80 -1.79 6.41
CA THR A 7 10.40 -2.07 6.04
C THR A 7 9.48 -1.11 6.77
N LYS A 8 8.58 -0.48 6.03
CA LYS A 8 7.72 0.59 6.52
C LYS A 8 6.46 0.02 7.19
N ILE A 9 5.88 0.80 8.10
CA ILE A 9 4.63 0.47 8.77
C ILE A 9 3.58 1.49 8.35
N ILE A 10 2.46 0.98 7.84
CA ILE A 10 1.25 1.75 7.54
C ILE A 10 0.25 1.47 8.65
N ALA A 11 -0.23 2.50 9.32
CA ALA A 11 -1.27 2.40 10.34
C ALA A 11 -2.56 3.08 9.87
N THR A 12 -3.68 2.38 9.93
CA THR A 12 -4.99 2.96 9.63
C THR A 12 -5.51 3.73 10.84
N LEU A 13 -5.91 4.97 10.60
CA LEU A 13 -6.56 5.80 11.61
C LEU A 13 -8.05 5.45 11.74
N GLY A 14 -8.54 5.51 12.96
CA GLY A 14 -9.93 5.27 13.30
C GLY A 14 -10.20 5.62 14.78
N PRO A 15 -11.34 5.20 15.33
CA PRO A 15 -11.76 5.59 16.69
C PRO A 15 -10.70 5.39 17.76
N SER A 16 -9.88 4.33 17.68
CA SER A 16 -8.85 4.03 18.69
C SER A 16 -7.57 4.85 18.53
N SER A 17 -7.37 5.54 17.40
CA SER A 17 -6.09 6.18 17.07
C SER A 17 -6.17 7.60 16.54
N SER A 18 -7.36 8.20 16.41
CA SER A 18 -7.57 9.52 15.77
C SER A 18 -7.22 10.71 16.65
N SER A 19 -7.00 10.56 17.97
CA SER A 19 -6.61 11.68 18.82
C SER A 19 -5.17 12.12 18.54
N SER A 20 -4.88 13.44 18.66
CA SER A 20 -3.56 14.02 18.49
C SER A 20 -2.47 13.27 19.27
N GLU A 21 -2.76 12.97 20.55
CA GLU A 21 -1.85 12.23 21.42
C GLU A 21 -1.55 10.81 20.90
N ARG A 22 -2.58 10.11 20.40
CA ARG A 22 -2.42 8.76 19.84
C ARG A 22 -1.62 8.79 18.55
N ILE A 23 -1.92 9.71 17.64
CA ILE A 23 -1.16 9.88 16.38
C ILE A 23 0.31 10.19 16.71
N GLU A 24 0.59 11.09 17.66
CA GLU A 24 1.95 11.40 18.09
C GLU A 24 2.69 10.16 18.62
N LYS A 25 2.03 9.33 19.43
CA LYS A 25 2.58 8.06 19.94
C LYS A 25 2.87 7.08 18.80
N LEU A 26 1.94 6.90 17.88
CA LEU A 26 2.14 6.02 16.71
C LEU A 26 3.36 6.44 15.87
N ILE A 27 3.50 7.75 15.58
CA ILE A 27 4.64 8.30 14.85
C ILE A 27 5.95 8.04 15.62
N LYS A 28 5.99 8.28 16.92
CA LYS A 28 7.17 8.06 17.77
C LYS A 28 7.58 6.59 17.86
N GLU A 29 6.61 5.67 17.81
CA GLU A 29 6.87 4.22 17.80
C GLU A 29 7.26 3.68 16.43
N GLY A 30 7.23 4.52 15.38
CA GLY A 30 7.81 4.21 14.08
C GLY A 30 6.83 3.94 12.95
N VAL A 31 5.62 4.49 13.03
CA VAL A 31 4.71 4.54 11.87
C VAL A 31 5.30 5.48 10.82
N ASP A 32 5.36 4.99 9.59
CA ASP A 32 5.90 5.73 8.45
C ASP A 32 4.78 6.36 7.60
N VAL A 33 3.61 5.71 7.55
CA VAL A 33 2.45 6.14 6.76
C VAL A 33 1.18 6.00 7.59
N LEU A 34 0.36 7.03 7.58
CA LEU A 34 -0.97 7.03 8.19
C LEU A 34 -2.02 6.93 7.09
N ARG A 35 -2.84 5.86 7.16
CA ARG A 35 -3.89 5.58 6.18
C ARG A 35 -5.23 6.13 6.68
N ILE A 36 -5.92 6.85 5.80
CA ILE A 36 -7.30 7.30 5.97
C ILE A 36 -8.18 6.48 5.04
N ASN A 37 -9.10 5.70 5.60
CA ASN A 37 -9.98 4.83 4.83
C ASN A 37 -11.30 5.54 4.52
N PHE A 38 -11.51 5.94 3.27
CA PHE A 38 -12.71 6.64 2.82
C PHE A 38 -13.97 5.76 2.77
N SER A 39 -13.86 4.46 3.01
CA SER A 39 -15.05 3.63 3.25
C SER A 39 -15.77 4.00 4.55
N HIS A 40 -15.06 4.62 5.52
CA HIS A 40 -15.56 4.88 6.89
C HIS A 40 -15.32 6.31 7.36
N SER A 41 -14.58 7.13 6.61
CA SER A 41 -14.26 8.51 7.00
C SER A 41 -15.02 9.50 6.14
N SER A 42 -15.65 10.48 6.76
CA SER A 42 -16.19 11.65 6.06
C SER A 42 -15.07 12.62 5.65
N HIS A 43 -15.32 13.48 4.66
CA HIS A 43 -14.39 14.54 4.25
C HIS A 43 -14.02 15.47 5.41
N LYS A 44 -14.98 15.75 6.31
CA LYS A 44 -14.76 16.60 7.50
C LYS A 44 -13.74 15.95 8.45
N GLU A 45 -13.95 14.70 8.80
CA GLU A 45 -13.05 13.94 9.69
C GLU A 45 -11.67 13.77 9.05
N ALA A 46 -11.61 13.34 7.79
CA ALA A 46 -10.36 13.21 7.05
C ALA A 46 -9.57 14.53 7.01
N GLY A 47 -10.25 15.67 6.77
CA GLY A 47 -9.61 16.97 6.75
C GLY A 47 -9.00 17.39 8.11
N ILE A 48 -9.65 17.04 9.22
CA ILE A 48 -9.12 17.26 10.57
C ILE A 48 -7.86 16.41 10.79
N LEU A 49 -7.92 15.12 10.45
CA LEU A 49 -6.78 14.19 10.59
C LEU A 49 -5.57 14.63 9.75
N ILE A 50 -5.79 15.01 8.48
CA ILE A 50 -4.72 15.48 7.60
C ILE A 50 -4.01 16.69 8.19
N LYS A 51 -4.75 17.69 8.66
CA LYS A 51 -4.18 18.88 9.31
C LYS A 51 -3.37 18.53 10.55
N GLU A 52 -3.90 17.64 11.39
CA GLU A 52 -3.20 17.22 12.63
C GLU A 52 -1.91 16.45 12.31
N ILE A 53 -1.92 15.55 11.32
CA ILE A 53 -0.71 14.84 10.89
C ILE A 53 0.35 15.82 10.39
N ARG A 54 -0.02 16.82 9.57
CA ARG A 54 0.91 17.84 9.08
C ARG A 54 1.51 18.67 10.23
N LYS A 55 0.69 19.06 11.23
CA LYS A 55 1.13 19.76 12.43
C LYS A 55 2.11 18.91 13.26
N LEU A 56 1.81 17.63 13.46
CA LEU A 56 2.69 16.70 14.18
C LEU A 56 4.01 16.45 13.44
N ASN A 57 4.00 16.35 12.10
CA ASN A 57 5.21 16.27 11.30
C ASN A 57 6.13 17.47 11.54
N GLN A 58 5.58 18.68 11.60
CA GLN A 58 6.37 19.90 11.93
C GLN A 58 6.91 19.85 13.35
N LYS A 59 6.06 19.53 14.36
CA LYS A 59 6.43 19.44 15.78
C LYS A 59 7.55 18.42 16.03
N LEU A 60 7.46 17.25 15.38
CA LEU A 60 8.37 16.12 15.59
C LEU A 60 9.55 16.08 14.62
N SER A 61 9.61 17.01 13.65
CA SER A 61 10.58 16.98 12.55
C SER A 61 10.57 15.63 11.81
N THR A 62 9.36 15.12 11.52
CA THR A 62 9.14 13.86 10.79
C THR A 62 8.51 14.10 9.44
N ASN A 63 8.57 13.08 8.57
CA ASN A 63 7.96 13.09 7.25
C ASN A 63 6.93 11.95 7.12
N THR A 64 6.09 11.76 8.14
CA THR A 64 5.05 10.73 8.09
C THR A 64 4.08 11.01 6.94
N SER A 65 3.92 10.01 6.08
CA SER A 65 3.11 10.10 4.86
C SER A 65 1.63 9.92 5.14
N ILE A 66 0.77 10.47 4.29
CA ILE A 66 -0.69 10.31 4.32
C ILE A 66 -1.13 9.52 3.10
N LEU A 67 -1.77 8.38 3.32
CA LEU A 67 -2.36 7.54 2.30
C LEU A 67 -3.89 7.65 2.36
N ALA A 68 -4.50 8.19 1.31
CA ALA A 68 -5.95 8.17 1.10
C ALA A 68 -6.33 6.85 0.41
N ASP A 69 -7.17 6.04 1.02
CA ASP A 69 -7.60 4.75 0.48
C ASP A 69 -9.07 4.83 0.06
N LEU A 70 -9.30 4.81 -1.26
CA LEU A 70 -10.62 4.91 -1.86
C LEU A 70 -11.42 3.64 -1.66
N GLN A 71 -12.75 3.77 -1.55
CA GLN A 71 -13.63 2.65 -1.23
C GLN A 71 -13.72 1.63 -2.37
N GLY A 72 -13.80 2.09 -3.61
CA GLY A 72 -14.10 1.26 -4.77
C GLY A 72 -15.55 0.76 -4.84
N PRO A 73 -15.89 -0.01 -5.88
CA PRO A 73 -17.22 -0.56 -6.10
C PRO A 73 -17.49 -1.74 -5.16
N LYS A 74 -17.73 -1.46 -3.88
CA LYS A 74 -18.02 -2.51 -2.90
C LYS A 74 -19.45 -3.01 -3.06
N LEU A 75 -19.57 -4.24 -3.56
CA LEU A 75 -20.87 -4.90 -3.70
C LEU A 75 -21.35 -5.39 -2.33
N ARG A 76 -22.62 -5.19 -2.05
CA ARG A 76 -23.26 -5.59 -0.79
C ARG A 76 -24.69 -6.04 -1.01
N ILE A 77 -25.13 -6.98 -0.18
CA ILE A 77 -26.56 -7.26 -0.03
C ILE A 77 -27.26 -6.12 0.72
N GLY A 78 -28.56 -6.02 0.57
CA GLY A 78 -29.40 -5.05 1.28
C GLY A 78 -29.65 -5.41 2.73
N GLU A 79 -30.68 -4.76 3.28
CA GLU A 79 -31.20 -5.11 4.60
C GLU A 79 -31.88 -6.47 4.59
N ILE A 80 -31.73 -7.23 5.67
CA ILE A 80 -32.30 -8.55 5.86
C ILE A 80 -33.20 -8.52 7.11
N LYS A 81 -34.32 -9.20 7.05
CA LYS A 81 -35.17 -9.45 8.22
C LYS A 81 -34.36 -10.11 9.34
N SER A 82 -34.74 -9.91 10.59
CA SER A 82 -34.07 -10.56 11.71
C SER A 82 -34.10 -12.09 11.64
N LYS A 83 -32.99 -12.74 11.99
CA LYS A 83 -32.89 -14.21 12.10
C LYS A 83 -33.23 -14.99 10.82
N VAL A 84 -32.61 -14.62 9.69
CA VAL A 84 -32.69 -15.40 8.46
C VAL A 84 -31.48 -16.35 8.41
N THR A 85 -31.75 -17.65 8.30
CA THR A 85 -30.71 -18.68 8.09
C THR A 85 -30.96 -19.34 6.73
N LEU A 86 -29.96 -19.36 5.88
CA LEU A 86 -30.02 -20.03 4.57
C LEU A 86 -29.68 -21.51 4.71
N ILE A 87 -30.54 -22.36 4.13
CA ILE A 87 -30.43 -23.84 4.21
C ILE A 87 -29.90 -24.38 2.88
N VAL A 88 -28.87 -25.23 2.95
CA VAL A 88 -28.26 -25.90 1.79
C VAL A 88 -29.32 -26.65 0.96
N GLY A 89 -29.21 -26.55 -0.37
CA GLY A 89 -30.12 -27.15 -1.35
C GLY A 89 -31.38 -26.28 -1.66
N ASN A 90 -31.66 -25.29 -0.84
CA ASN A 90 -32.77 -24.36 -1.16
C ASN A 90 -32.37 -23.38 -2.26
N LYS A 91 -33.38 -22.80 -2.92
CA LYS A 91 -33.22 -21.74 -3.93
C LYS A 91 -33.49 -20.38 -3.32
N ILE A 92 -32.73 -19.39 -3.76
CA ILE A 92 -32.93 -17.99 -3.39
C ILE A 92 -32.91 -17.11 -4.63
N LYS A 93 -33.71 -16.06 -4.65
CA LYS A 93 -33.71 -15.03 -5.69
C LYS A 93 -32.86 -13.85 -5.26
N ILE A 94 -32.07 -13.31 -6.19
CA ILE A 94 -31.26 -12.13 -6.01
C ILE A 94 -31.79 -11.06 -6.96
N LYS A 95 -32.20 -9.91 -6.42
CA LYS A 95 -32.74 -8.81 -7.20
C LYS A 95 -31.87 -7.55 -7.11
N THR A 96 -31.87 -6.83 -8.19
CA THR A 96 -31.31 -5.49 -8.33
C THR A 96 -32.39 -4.42 -8.44
N GLY A 97 -32.00 -3.15 -8.62
CA GLY A 97 -32.95 -2.05 -8.82
C GLY A 97 -33.48 -1.45 -7.51
N LYS A 98 -34.82 -1.53 -7.26
CA LYS A 98 -35.42 -0.92 -6.07
C LYS A 98 -35.08 -1.69 -4.80
N LYS A 99 -34.53 -0.98 -3.79
CA LYS A 99 -34.17 -1.55 -2.48
C LYS A 99 -35.41 -2.09 -1.75
N PHE A 100 -35.21 -3.24 -1.10
CA PHE A 100 -36.21 -3.87 -0.21
C PHE A 100 -35.48 -4.64 0.90
N THR A 101 -36.21 -4.99 1.97
CA THR A 101 -35.73 -5.85 3.05
C THR A 101 -35.86 -7.31 2.64
N GLY A 102 -34.76 -8.01 2.49
CA GLY A 102 -34.71 -9.42 2.06
C GLY A 102 -35.05 -10.42 3.16
N ASP A 103 -35.20 -11.68 2.75
CA ASP A 103 -35.45 -12.85 3.61
C ASP A 103 -34.72 -14.10 3.07
N ASP A 104 -35.15 -15.30 3.50
CA ASP A 104 -34.59 -16.59 3.05
C ASP A 104 -34.95 -16.96 1.60
N LYS A 105 -35.88 -16.24 0.96
CA LYS A 105 -36.32 -16.49 -0.43
C LYS A 105 -35.81 -15.47 -1.42
N MET A 106 -35.58 -14.22 -0.98
CA MET A 106 -35.22 -13.13 -1.87
C MET A 106 -34.33 -12.10 -1.15
N ILE A 107 -33.20 -11.71 -1.80
CA ILE A 107 -32.32 -10.65 -1.32
C ILE A 107 -32.13 -9.58 -2.37
N PHE A 108 -31.82 -8.36 -1.90
CA PHE A 108 -31.43 -7.22 -2.73
C PHE A 108 -29.92 -7.13 -2.80
N VAL A 109 -29.38 -6.74 -3.97
CA VAL A 109 -27.94 -6.41 -4.18
C VAL A 109 -27.81 -5.05 -4.85
N ASN A 110 -26.83 -4.27 -4.42
CA ASN A 110 -26.58 -2.91 -4.92
C ASN A 110 -25.81 -2.86 -6.26
N TYR A 111 -25.83 -3.92 -7.06
CA TYR A 111 -25.16 -4.01 -8.35
C TYR A 111 -26.17 -4.20 -9.49
N GLN A 112 -26.48 -3.10 -10.19
CA GLN A 112 -27.54 -3.08 -11.21
C GLN A 112 -27.27 -4.02 -12.39
N SER A 113 -26.04 -4.10 -12.88
CA SER A 113 -25.67 -4.93 -14.02
C SER A 113 -25.45 -6.40 -13.67
N LEU A 114 -25.64 -6.81 -12.41
CA LEU A 114 -25.39 -8.19 -11.97
C LEU A 114 -26.09 -9.23 -12.85
N PRO A 115 -27.39 -9.10 -13.21
CA PRO A 115 -28.07 -10.13 -14.02
C PRO A 115 -27.53 -10.27 -15.44
N SER A 116 -26.95 -9.20 -16.02
CA SER A 116 -26.33 -9.23 -17.34
C SER A 116 -24.88 -9.70 -17.34
N ASP A 117 -24.17 -9.51 -16.24
CA ASP A 117 -22.73 -9.82 -16.15
C ASP A 117 -22.47 -11.27 -15.71
N ILE A 118 -23.38 -11.86 -14.92
CA ILE A 118 -23.18 -13.18 -14.32
C ILE A 118 -23.62 -14.31 -15.25
N ASN A 119 -22.88 -15.41 -15.25
CA ASN A 119 -23.22 -16.60 -16.04
C ASN A 119 -23.79 -17.73 -15.17
N ILE A 120 -24.61 -18.59 -15.78
CA ILE A 120 -25.13 -19.79 -15.15
C ILE A 120 -23.96 -20.69 -14.70
N GLY A 121 -24.04 -21.19 -13.49
CA GLY A 121 -23.03 -22.05 -12.87
C GLY A 121 -21.95 -21.30 -12.10
N GLU A 122 -21.82 -19.98 -12.24
CA GLU A 122 -20.90 -19.16 -11.45
C GLU A 122 -21.28 -19.11 -9.97
N LYS A 123 -20.30 -18.82 -9.14
CA LYS A 123 -20.48 -18.74 -7.70
C LYS A 123 -20.66 -17.30 -7.24
N ILE A 124 -21.53 -17.14 -6.25
CA ILE A 124 -21.70 -15.91 -5.49
C ILE A 124 -21.31 -16.20 -4.05
N LEU A 125 -20.48 -15.32 -3.48
CA LEU A 125 -20.01 -15.43 -2.09
C LEU A 125 -20.60 -14.30 -1.27
N ILE A 126 -21.13 -14.60 -0.09
CA ILE A 126 -21.67 -13.59 0.83
C ILE A 126 -20.97 -13.73 2.18
N ASP A 127 -20.73 -12.60 2.87
CA ASP A 127 -20.04 -12.50 4.16
C ASP A 127 -18.65 -13.21 4.13
N ASP A 128 -17.80 -12.79 3.20
CA ASP A 128 -16.44 -13.30 2.99
C ASP A 128 -16.39 -14.83 2.73
N GLY A 129 -17.41 -15.34 2.02
CA GLY A 129 -17.48 -16.76 1.64
C GLY A 129 -18.08 -17.69 2.68
N LYS A 130 -18.63 -17.18 3.79
CA LYS A 130 -19.39 -17.98 4.76
C LYS A 130 -20.65 -18.59 4.16
N ILE A 131 -21.26 -17.89 3.20
CA ILE A 131 -22.39 -18.37 2.42
C ILE A 131 -21.96 -18.44 0.97
N ILE A 132 -22.27 -19.56 0.30
CA ILE A 132 -21.91 -19.80 -1.10
C ILE A 132 -23.19 -20.16 -1.86
N LEU A 133 -23.46 -19.40 -2.92
CA LEU A 133 -24.55 -19.66 -3.83
C LEU A 133 -24.00 -20.05 -5.21
N LYS A 134 -24.77 -20.83 -5.98
CA LYS A 134 -24.48 -21.18 -7.37
C LYS A 134 -25.62 -20.68 -8.25
N VAL A 135 -25.30 -19.92 -9.26
CA VAL A 135 -26.27 -19.36 -10.21
C VAL A 135 -26.93 -20.48 -11.00
N LEU A 136 -28.26 -20.53 -10.98
CA LEU A 136 -29.05 -21.46 -11.74
C LEU A 136 -29.66 -20.83 -13.01
N ASP A 137 -30.06 -19.55 -12.91
CA ASP A 137 -30.72 -18.82 -14.00
C ASP A 137 -30.61 -17.31 -13.80
N SER A 138 -30.68 -16.54 -14.89
CA SER A 138 -30.72 -15.08 -14.89
C SER A 138 -31.69 -14.58 -15.96
N ASN A 139 -32.52 -13.63 -15.61
CA ASN A 139 -33.38 -12.95 -16.60
C ASN A 139 -32.64 -11.86 -17.37
N THR A 140 -31.36 -11.64 -17.08
CA THR A 140 -30.49 -10.59 -17.67
C THR A 140 -30.92 -9.14 -17.44
N ILE A 141 -32.00 -8.92 -16.66
CA ILE A 141 -32.62 -7.60 -16.42
C ILE A 141 -32.43 -7.18 -14.95
N ASP A 142 -33.07 -7.91 -14.02
CA ASP A 142 -33.12 -7.50 -12.61
C ASP A 142 -33.18 -8.66 -11.60
N GLU A 143 -33.23 -9.92 -12.04
CA GLU A 143 -33.38 -11.08 -11.17
C GLU A 143 -32.46 -12.24 -11.57
N ILE A 144 -31.86 -12.87 -10.56
CA ILE A 144 -31.08 -14.10 -10.66
C ILE A 144 -31.71 -15.15 -9.71
N SER A 145 -31.75 -16.40 -10.16
CA SER A 145 -32.07 -17.54 -9.30
C SER A 145 -30.76 -18.30 -8.96
N ALA A 146 -30.55 -18.62 -7.70
CA ALA A 146 -29.36 -19.32 -7.25
C ALA A 146 -29.71 -20.44 -6.24
N GLU A 147 -28.90 -21.49 -6.22
CA GLU A 147 -28.93 -22.58 -5.24
C GLU A 147 -27.96 -22.29 -4.10
N ILE A 148 -28.36 -22.59 -2.87
CA ILE A 148 -27.52 -22.46 -1.69
C ILE A 148 -26.62 -23.68 -1.58
N ILE A 149 -25.33 -23.52 -1.88
CA ILE A 149 -24.31 -24.60 -1.79
C ILE A 149 -23.75 -24.68 -0.38
N GLN A 150 -23.55 -23.55 0.28
CA GLN A 150 -23.15 -23.44 1.68
C GLN A 150 -24.06 -22.42 2.35
N GLY A 151 -24.80 -22.86 3.36
CA GLY A 151 -25.75 -22.05 4.10
C GLY A 151 -25.13 -21.41 5.34
N GLY A 152 -25.94 -20.64 6.05
CA GLY A 152 -25.56 -19.95 7.29
C GLY A 152 -26.45 -18.74 7.59
N ASP A 153 -26.13 -18.02 8.66
CA ASP A 153 -26.89 -16.86 9.08
C ASP A 153 -26.65 -15.68 8.13
N LEU A 154 -27.74 -15.19 7.51
CA LEU A 154 -27.73 -14.08 6.57
C LEU A 154 -27.92 -12.77 7.34
N LEU A 155 -26.94 -11.89 7.31
CA LEU A 155 -26.95 -10.61 8.00
C LEU A 155 -27.01 -9.45 7.01
N SER A 156 -27.62 -8.32 7.42
CA SER A 156 -27.76 -7.11 6.60
C SER A 156 -26.42 -6.52 6.17
N ASN A 157 -26.38 -5.93 4.97
CA ASN A 157 -25.28 -5.13 4.43
C ASN A 157 -23.93 -5.87 4.30
N LYS A 158 -23.96 -7.20 4.26
CA LYS A 158 -22.74 -8.03 4.09
C LYS A 158 -22.16 -7.91 2.69
N GLY A 159 -20.84 -8.14 2.60
CA GLY A 159 -20.10 -8.19 1.34
C GLY A 159 -20.68 -9.24 0.40
N PHE A 160 -20.66 -8.92 -0.89
CA PHE A 160 -21.16 -9.76 -1.98
C PHE A 160 -20.05 -9.86 -3.03
N ASN A 161 -19.48 -11.03 -3.21
CA ASN A 161 -18.32 -11.25 -4.06
C ASN A 161 -18.63 -12.19 -5.22
N LEU A 162 -18.01 -11.91 -6.35
CA LEU A 162 -18.22 -12.58 -7.64
C LEU A 162 -16.85 -13.02 -8.19
N PRO A 163 -16.32 -14.18 -7.78
CA PRO A 163 -14.94 -14.58 -8.09
C PRO A 163 -14.73 -14.95 -9.58
N ASN A 164 -15.79 -15.30 -10.28
CA ASN A 164 -15.72 -15.78 -11.67
C ASN A 164 -16.35 -14.81 -12.68
N THR A 165 -17.02 -13.76 -12.22
CA THR A 165 -17.78 -12.83 -13.05
C THR A 165 -16.95 -11.62 -13.44
N ASP A 166 -16.89 -11.32 -14.73
CA ASP A 166 -16.28 -10.08 -15.24
C ASP A 166 -17.26 -8.90 -15.00
N ILE A 167 -16.95 -8.10 -13.98
CA ILE A 167 -17.82 -7.02 -13.53
C ILE A 167 -17.68 -5.81 -14.45
N SER A 168 -18.77 -5.36 -15.09
CA SER A 168 -18.78 -4.19 -15.98
C SER A 168 -18.66 -2.84 -15.25
N GLN A 169 -18.94 -2.79 -13.94
CA GLN A 169 -18.87 -1.57 -13.14
C GLN A 169 -17.45 -0.99 -13.10
N PRO A 170 -17.26 0.33 -13.33
CA PRO A 170 -15.94 0.97 -13.22
C PRO A 170 -15.33 0.82 -11.82
N ALA A 171 -14.00 0.73 -11.77
CA ALA A 171 -13.26 0.72 -10.49
C ALA A 171 -13.43 2.05 -9.72
N LEU A 172 -13.60 3.19 -10.42
CA LEU A 172 -13.89 4.49 -9.85
C LEU A 172 -15.41 4.71 -9.79
N THR A 173 -15.98 4.72 -8.60
CA THR A 173 -17.36 5.14 -8.35
C THR A 173 -17.48 6.67 -8.28
N GLU A 174 -18.70 7.21 -8.31
CA GLU A 174 -18.94 8.65 -8.12
C GLU A 174 -18.35 9.12 -6.78
N LYS A 175 -18.57 8.35 -5.71
CA LYS A 175 -17.97 8.62 -4.40
C LYS A 175 -16.43 8.63 -4.45
N ASP A 176 -15.81 7.70 -5.15
CA ASP A 176 -14.36 7.67 -5.27
C ASP A 176 -13.81 8.87 -6.03
N ILE A 177 -14.55 9.40 -7.00
CA ILE A 177 -14.21 10.64 -7.71
C ILE A 177 -14.23 11.82 -6.73
N GLU A 178 -15.27 11.94 -5.91
CA GLU A 178 -15.38 12.99 -4.89
C GLU A 178 -14.27 12.87 -3.84
N ASP A 179 -14.01 11.66 -3.33
CA ASP A 179 -12.95 11.38 -2.35
C ASP A 179 -11.56 11.66 -2.92
N ALA A 180 -11.31 11.31 -4.18
CA ALA A 180 -10.03 11.57 -4.86
C ALA A 180 -9.80 13.07 -5.05
N MET A 181 -10.84 13.82 -5.47
CA MET A 181 -10.76 15.27 -5.63
C MET A 181 -10.55 15.97 -4.28
N PHE A 182 -11.25 15.53 -3.22
CA PHE A 182 -11.03 16.01 -1.86
C PHE A 182 -9.59 15.75 -1.41
N SER A 183 -9.11 14.52 -1.57
CA SER A 183 -7.75 14.10 -1.21
C SER A 183 -6.69 14.91 -1.96
N ALA A 184 -6.92 15.17 -3.24
CA ALA A 184 -6.07 16.01 -4.07
C ALA A 184 -6.00 17.45 -3.55
N LYS A 185 -7.14 18.05 -3.20
CA LYS A 185 -7.21 19.39 -2.60
C LYS A 185 -6.52 19.47 -1.23
N GLN A 186 -6.55 18.39 -0.45
CA GLN A 186 -5.85 18.29 0.84
C GLN A 186 -4.36 17.92 0.69
N GLU A 187 -3.86 17.78 -0.54
CA GLU A 187 -2.47 17.48 -0.84
C GLU A 187 -1.96 16.22 -0.11
N VAL A 188 -2.75 15.12 -0.11
CA VAL A 188 -2.28 13.83 0.42
C VAL A 188 -1.06 13.31 -0.35
N ASP A 189 -0.29 12.42 0.25
CA ASP A 189 0.96 11.95 -0.33
C ASP A 189 0.78 10.80 -1.31
N TRP A 190 -0.24 9.96 -1.07
CA TRP A 190 -0.59 8.78 -1.87
C TRP A 190 -2.09 8.59 -1.93
N ILE A 191 -2.59 8.06 -3.04
CA ILE A 191 -3.97 7.58 -3.17
C ILE A 191 -3.94 6.11 -3.57
N ALA A 192 -4.69 5.26 -2.86
CA ALA A 192 -4.89 3.86 -3.21
C ALA A 192 -6.25 3.67 -3.87
N LEU A 193 -6.27 2.99 -5.02
CA LEU A 193 -7.48 2.64 -5.77
C LEU A 193 -7.84 1.19 -5.51
N SER A 194 -9.05 0.95 -5.01
CA SER A 194 -9.58 -0.39 -4.71
C SER A 194 -10.06 -1.11 -5.96
N PHE A 195 -10.04 -2.43 -5.93
CA PHE A 195 -10.56 -3.33 -6.97
C PHE A 195 -10.00 -3.07 -8.37
N VAL A 196 -8.70 -2.78 -8.48
CA VAL A 196 -8.03 -2.59 -9.77
C VAL A 196 -7.97 -3.90 -10.54
N ARG A 197 -8.48 -3.91 -11.78
CA ARG A 197 -8.51 -5.06 -12.70
C ARG A 197 -7.64 -4.84 -13.93
N HIS A 198 -7.60 -3.60 -14.43
CA HIS A 198 -6.92 -3.23 -15.68
C HIS A 198 -6.10 -1.95 -15.51
N GLU A 199 -5.16 -1.72 -16.42
CA GLU A 199 -4.39 -0.46 -16.47
C GLU A 199 -5.26 0.78 -16.68
N SER A 200 -6.40 0.61 -17.38
CA SER A 200 -7.38 1.67 -17.61
C SER A 200 -7.95 2.26 -16.31
N ASP A 201 -8.10 1.45 -15.26
CA ASP A 201 -8.59 1.89 -13.96
C ASP A 201 -7.61 2.91 -13.36
N ILE A 202 -6.32 2.59 -13.41
CA ILE A 202 -5.25 3.48 -12.92
C ILE A 202 -5.14 4.74 -13.78
N LYS A 203 -5.20 4.60 -15.11
CA LYS A 203 -5.14 5.73 -16.05
C LYS A 203 -6.30 6.70 -15.82
N SER A 204 -7.50 6.20 -15.54
CA SER A 204 -8.67 7.01 -15.26
C SER A 204 -8.51 7.87 -14.01
N LEU A 205 -8.00 7.31 -12.91
CA LEU A 205 -7.70 8.06 -11.70
C LEU A 205 -6.57 9.08 -11.92
N ILE A 206 -5.48 8.70 -12.58
CA ILE A 206 -4.37 9.62 -12.87
C ILE A 206 -4.89 10.82 -13.69
N LYS A 207 -5.68 10.58 -14.74
CA LYS A 207 -6.26 11.65 -15.57
C LYS A 207 -7.17 12.58 -14.77
N LEU A 208 -7.94 12.04 -13.82
CA LEU A 208 -8.75 12.83 -12.90
C LEU A 208 -7.88 13.73 -12.03
N LEU A 209 -6.82 13.18 -11.43
CA LEU A 209 -5.91 13.92 -10.56
C LEU A 209 -5.15 15.02 -11.33
N GLU A 210 -4.61 14.73 -12.50
CA GLU A 210 -3.87 15.69 -13.33
C GLU A 210 -4.71 16.89 -13.72
N LYS A 211 -6.02 16.72 -13.93
CA LYS A 211 -6.94 17.83 -14.21
C LYS A 211 -7.18 18.73 -13.00
N ASN A 212 -7.01 18.21 -11.78
CA ASN A 212 -7.42 18.88 -10.54
C ASN A 212 -6.25 19.27 -9.64
N THR A 213 -5.01 18.91 -9.98
CA THR A 213 -3.82 19.27 -9.19
C THR A 213 -2.67 19.74 -10.07
N LYS A 214 -1.85 20.66 -9.51
CA LYS A 214 -0.62 21.13 -10.16
C LYS A 214 0.59 20.22 -9.86
N HIS A 215 0.43 19.21 -9.02
CA HIS A 215 1.50 18.31 -8.61
C HIS A 215 1.03 16.87 -8.69
N ARG A 216 1.97 15.99 -9.00
CA ARG A 216 1.70 14.56 -9.12
C ARG A 216 1.44 13.93 -7.76
N ILE A 217 0.28 13.28 -7.61
CA ILE A 217 -0.01 12.38 -6.51
C ILE A 217 0.16 10.96 -7.01
N PRO A 218 1.09 10.17 -6.44
CA PRO A 218 1.30 8.79 -6.86
C PRO A 218 0.13 7.90 -6.45
N VAL A 219 -0.24 6.96 -7.35
CA VAL A 219 -1.37 6.05 -7.20
C VAL A 219 -0.88 4.65 -6.89
N ILE A 220 -1.48 4.02 -5.86
CA ILE A 220 -1.28 2.61 -5.49
C ILE A 220 -2.45 1.80 -6.05
N ALA A 221 -2.16 0.75 -6.81
CA ALA A 221 -3.15 -0.22 -7.25
C ALA A 221 -3.36 -1.28 -6.17
N LYS A 222 -4.60 -1.43 -5.67
CA LYS A 222 -4.96 -2.52 -4.75
C LYS A 222 -5.35 -3.75 -5.57
N ILE A 223 -4.61 -4.83 -5.36
CA ILE A 223 -4.80 -6.11 -6.05
C ILE A 223 -5.67 -6.99 -5.16
N GLU A 224 -6.96 -7.03 -5.50
CA GLU A 224 -8.05 -7.62 -4.74
C GLU A 224 -8.86 -8.62 -5.57
N LYS A 225 -8.61 -8.68 -6.88
CA LYS A 225 -9.35 -9.48 -7.86
C LYS A 225 -8.41 -10.35 -8.69
N PRO A 226 -8.87 -11.53 -9.18
CA PRO A 226 -8.10 -12.41 -10.07
C PRO A 226 -7.60 -11.71 -11.33
N GLU A 227 -8.43 -10.82 -11.92
CA GLU A 227 -8.10 -10.06 -13.12
C GLU A 227 -6.92 -9.11 -12.86
N GLY A 228 -6.88 -8.47 -11.66
CA GLY A 228 -5.75 -7.63 -11.26
C GLY A 228 -4.45 -8.42 -11.14
N VAL A 229 -4.51 -9.68 -10.69
CA VAL A 229 -3.35 -10.59 -10.66
C VAL A 229 -2.91 -10.97 -12.07
N LYS A 230 -3.86 -11.26 -12.97
CA LYS A 230 -3.61 -11.62 -14.38
C LYS A 230 -2.96 -10.46 -15.14
N ASN A 231 -3.49 -9.25 -14.97
CA ASN A 231 -3.08 -8.05 -15.71
C ASN A 231 -2.00 -7.23 -14.99
N ILE A 232 -1.35 -7.79 -13.97
CA ILE A 232 -0.45 -7.05 -13.08
C ILE A 232 0.69 -6.34 -13.80
N ASP A 233 1.24 -6.92 -14.86
CA ASP A 233 2.37 -6.34 -15.60
C ASP A 233 1.97 -5.02 -16.29
N ASP A 234 0.76 -4.95 -16.86
CA ASP A 234 0.23 -3.74 -17.48
C ASP A 234 -0.19 -2.70 -16.44
N ILE A 235 -0.81 -3.13 -15.35
CA ILE A 235 -1.16 -2.26 -14.21
C ILE A 235 0.09 -1.55 -13.67
N MET A 236 1.20 -2.29 -13.47
CA MET A 236 2.44 -1.74 -12.92
C MET A 236 3.16 -0.75 -13.85
N LYS A 237 2.85 -0.70 -15.15
CA LYS A 237 3.39 0.32 -16.06
C LYS A 237 2.88 1.73 -15.72
N HIS A 238 1.71 1.81 -15.07
CA HIS A 238 1.03 3.08 -14.76
C HIS A 238 0.91 3.34 -13.26
N ALA A 239 0.77 2.31 -12.44
CA ALA A 239 0.74 2.43 -10.98
C ALA A 239 2.10 2.87 -10.42
N SER A 240 2.07 3.72 -9.38
CA SER A 240 3.27 4.15 -8.65
C SER A 240 3.65 3.20 -7.52
N GLY A 241 2.79 2.24 -7.18
CA GLY A 241 2.97 1.18 -6.20
C GLY A 241 1.82 0.19 -6.28
N ILE A 242 1.95 -0.96 -5.62
CA ILE A 242 0.86 -1.94 -5.48
C ILE A 242 0.62 -2.30 -4.03
N MET A 243 -0.62 -2.68 -3.71
CA MET A 243 -1.02 -3.23 -2.41
C MET A 243 -1.64 -4.60 -2.63
N VAL A 244 -1.08 -5.62 -2.00
CA VAL A 244 -1.64 -6.97 -1.96
C VAL A 244 -2.62 -7.01 -0.80
N ALA A 245 -3.91 -6.82 -1.06
CA ALA A 245 -4.98 -6.81 -0.08
C ALA A 245 -5.53 -8.23 0.10
N ARG A 246 -4.84 -9.01 0.96
CA ARG A 246 -5.04 -10.46 1.08
C ARG A 246 -6.42 -10.86 1.56
N GLY A 247 -7.06 -10.02 2.37
CA GLY A 247 -8.42 -10.27 2.85
C GLY A 247 -9.42 -10.36 1.70
N ASP A 248 -9.52 -9.31 0.90
CA ASP A 248 -10.42 -9.28 -0.26
C ASP A 248 -9.99 -10.28 -1.34
N LEU A 249 -8.69 -10.34 -1.65
CA LEU A 249 -8.16 -11.29 -2.64
C LEU A 249 -8.43 -12.75 -2.26
N GLY A 250 -8.30 -13.11 -0.97
CA GLY A 250 -8.52 -14.49 -0.48
C GLY A 250 -9.98 -14.93 -0.48
N VAL A 251 -10.93 -13.99 -0.62
CA VAL A 251 -12.34 -14.30 -0.87
C VAL A 251 -12.58 -14.60 -2.35
N GLU A 252 -11.83 -13.94 -3.23
CA GLU A 252 -12.00 -14.02 -4.69
C GLU A 252 -11.21 -15.17 -5.34
N ILE A 253 -10.18 -15.68 -4.67
CA ILE A 253 -9.35 -16.82 -5.14
C ILE A 253 -9.27 -17.89 -4.06
N ASN A 254 -8.72 -19.07 -4.43
CA ASN A 254 -8.46 -20.10 -3.43
C ASN A 254 -7.45 -19.58 -2.39
N ALA A 255 -7.80 -19.63 -1.12
CA ALA A 255 -6.96 -19.16 -0.01
C ALA A 255 -5.55 -19.79 0.00
N ALA A 256 -5.42 -21.04 -0.46
CA ALA A 256 -4.13 -21.73 -0.57
C ALA A 256 -3.19 -21.10 -1.63
N GLU A 257 -3.72 -20.34 -2.58
CA GLU A 257 -2.94 -19.67 -3.63
C GLU A 257 -2.44 -18.28 -3.20
N VAL A 258 -3.09 -17.64 -2.21
CA VAL A 258 -2.77 -16.28 -1.76
C VAL A 258 -1.28 -16.10 -1.43
N PRO A 259 -0.62 -17.00 -0.66
CA PRO A 259 0.80 -16.84 -0.35
C PRO A 259 1.70 -16.90 -1.58
N LEU A 260 1.37 -17.74 -2.57
CA LEU A 260 2.13 -17.87 -3.82
C LEU A 260 1.97 -16.62 -4.68
N ILE A 261 0.75 -16.11 -4.79
CA ILE A 261 0.43 -14.87 -5.51
C ILE A 261 1.13 -13.69 -4.85
N GLN A 262 1.10 -13.57 -3.51
CA GLN A 262 1.84 -12.55 -2.77
C GLN A 262 3.32 -12.53 -3.18
N LYS A 263 3.99 -13.68 -3.12
CA LYS A 263 5.41 -13.79 -3.50
C LYS A 263 5.66 -13.39 -4.96
N LYS A 264 4.78 -13.80 -5.88
CA LYS A 264 4.85 -13.43 -7.30
C LYS A 264 4.70 -11.91 -7.48
N LEU A 265 3.71 -11.30 -6.84
CA LEU A 265 3.44 -9.86 -6.92
C LEU A 265 4.60 -9.04 -6.32
N VAL A 266 5.12 -9.42 -5.15
CA VAL A 266 6.29 -8.79 -4.53
C VAL A 266 7.49 -8.84 -5.47
N ASN A 267 7.78 -10.01 -6.08
CA ASN A 267 8.89 -10.13 -7.03
C ASN A 267 8.71 -9.29 -8.29
N LYS A 268 7.50 -9.18 -8.82
CA LYS A 268 7.18 -8.34 -9.99
C LYS A 268 7.33 -6.85 -9.66
N ALA A 269 6.78 -6.39 -8.53
CA ALA A 269 6.91 -5.00 -8.08
C ALA A 269 8.37 -4.57 -7.89
N LYS A 270 9.20 -5.43 -7.28
CA LYS A 270 10.65 -5.19 -7.17
C LYS A 270 11.33 -5.05 -8.53
N LYS A 271 10.99 -5.89 -9.51
CA LYS A 271 11.51 -5.76 -10.89
C LYS A 271 11.06 -4.46 -11.56
N ALA A 272 9.80 -4.07 -11.33
CA ALA A 272 9.23 -2.82 -11.85
C ALA A 272 9.74 -1.57 -11.09
N ARG A 273 10.50 -1.72 -9.99
CA ARG A 273 11.01 -0.62 -9.16
C ARG A 273 9.93 0.25 -8.51
N ILE A 274 8.81 -0.35 -8.17
CA ILE A 274 7.72 0.31 -7.45
C ILE A 274 7.51 -0.34 -6.08
N PRO A 275 7.07 0.41 -5.04
CA PRO A 275 6.83 -0.15 -3.72
C PRO A 275 5.67 -1.13 -3.72
N VAL A 276 5.79 -2.15 -2.86
CA VAL A 276 4.73 -3.14 -2.60
C VAL A 276 4.38 -3.16 -1.13
N ILE A 277 3.08 -3.09 -0.86
CA ILE A 277 2.48 -3.12 0.47
C ILE A 277 1.81 -4.47 0.65
N ILE A 278 2.09 -5.15 1.78
CA ILE A 278 1.33 -6.33 2.20
C ILE A 278 0.31 -5.88 3.24
N ALA A 279 -0.97 -6.16 2.97
CA ALA A 279 -2.09 -5.63 3.71
C ALA A 279 -3.03 -6.73 4.21
N THR A 280 -3.76 -6.42 5.27
CA THR A 280 -4.78 -7.21 5.96
C THR A 280 -4.26 -8.45 6.71
N GLN A 281 -4.90 -8.77 7.84
CA GLN A 281 -4.61 -9.95 8.66
C GLN A 281 -3.14 -10.06 9.09
N MET A 282 -2.49 -8.92 9.38
CA MET A 282 -1.08 -8.92 9.78
C MET A 282 -0.89 -9.26 11.26
N MET A 283 -1.67 -8.61 12.14
CA MET A 283 -1.61 -8.73 13.61
C MET A 283 -3.03 -8.72 14.19
N GLU A 284 -3.98 -9.37 13.55
CA GLU A 284 -5.42 -9.27 13.80
C GLU A 284 -5.79 -9.68 15.23
N SER A 285 -5.14 -10.71 15.79
CA SER A 285 -5.37 -11.11 17.19
C SER A 285 -5.04 -10.01 18.20
N MET A 286 -4.17 -9.06 17.83
CA MET A 286 -3.85 -7.91 18.67
C MET A 286 -4.92 -6.80 18.66
N MET A 287 -6.02 -6.99 17.95
CA MET A 287 -7.20 -6.12 18.13
C MET A 287 -7.70 -6.19 19.60
N ASP A 288 -7.67 -7.38 20.17
CA ASP A 288 -8.13 -7.64 21.55
C ASP A 288 -7.01 -8.07 22.50
N SER A 289 -5.95 -8.70 22.00
CA SER A 289 -4.82 -9.22 22.77
C SER A 289 -3.62 -8.28 22.76
N LEU A 290 -2.84 -8.27 23.85
CA LEU A 290 -1.56 -7.56 23.91
C LEU A 290 -0.43 -8.29 23.14
N ASN A 291 -0.59 -9.59 22.89
CA ASN A 291 0.40 -10.38 22.20
C ASN A 291 -0.20 -10.99 20.93
N PRO A 292 0.57 -11.04 19.83
CA PRO A 292 0.15 -11.69 18.60
C PRO A 292 0.18 -13.21 18.76
N ASN A 293 -0.56 -13.91 17.92
CA ASN A 293 -0.36 -15.36 17.77
C ASN A 293 0.90 -15.66 16.95
N ARG A 294 1.37 -16.93 17.00
CA ARG A 294 2.62 -17.34 16.32
C ARG A 294 2.52 -17.30 14.80
N ALA A 295 1.33 -17.53 14.25
CA ALA A 295 1.12 -17.50 12.80
C ALA A 295 1.27 -16.07 12.26
N GLU A 296 0.75 -15.06 12.98
CA GLU A 296 0.91 -13.63 12.62
C GLU A 296 2.36 -13.18 12.68
N VAL A 297 3.10 -13.58 13.72
CA VAL A 297 4.54 -13.29 13.82
C VAL A 297 5.29 -13.88 12.61
N ASN A 298 4.95 -15.11 12.23
CA ASN A 298 5.55 -15.78 11.06
C ASN A 298 5.14 -15.08 9.75
N ASP A 299 3.90 -14.64 9.62
CA ASP A 299 3.40 -13.95 8.42
C ASP A 299 4.07 -12.59 8.21
N VAL A 300 4.19 -11.77 9.27
CA VAL A 300 4.96 -10.53 9.22
C VAL A 300 6.42 -10.80 8.81
N ALA A 301 7.05 -11.78 9.45
CA ALA A 301 8.44 -12.15 9.14
C ALA A 301 8.60 -12.58 7.67
N ASN A 302 7.70 -13.42 7.15
CA ASN A 302 7.71 -13.84 5.75
C ASN A 302 7.49 -12.66 4.78
N SER A 303 6.56 -11.74 5.09
CA SER A 303 6.34 -10.55 4.27
C SER A 303 7.59 -9.68 4.15
N VAL A 304 8.34 -9.53 5.26
CA VAL A 304 9.63 -8.81 5.27
C VAL A 304 10.69 -9.58 4.48
N MET A 305 10.81 -10.89 4.64
CA MET A 305 11.76 -11.75 3.92
C MET A 305 11.45 -11.79 2.42
N ASP A 306 10.20 -11.76 2.01
CA ASP A 306 9.78 -11.67 0.61
C ASP A 306 10.23 -10.34 -0.03
N GLY A 307 10.48 -9.32 0.80
CA GLY A 307 10.97 -8.02 0.38
C GLY A 307 9.87 -6.99 0.17
N ALA A 308 8.79 -7.04 0.96
CA ALA A 308 7.79 -5.97 1.00
C ALA A 308 8.43 -4.62 1.36
N ASP A 309 7.94 -3.53 0.77
CA ASP A 309 8.31 -2.17 1.16
C ASP A 309 7.64 -1.77 2.46
N ALA A 310 6.38 -2.15 2.61
CA ALA A 310 5.60 -1.85 3.79
C ALA A 310 4.66 -2.99 4.17
N VAL A 311 4.31 -3.04 5.45
CA VAL A 311 3.23 -3.84 6.00
C VAL A 311 2.15 -2.91 6.53
N MET A 312 0.87 -3.23 6.31
CA MET A 312 -0.26 -2.39 6.67
C MET A 312 -1.11 -3.03 7.76
N LEU A 313 -1.39 -2.25 8.78
CA LEU A 313 -2.33 -2.53 9.87
C LEU A 313 -3.67 -1.85 9.59
N SER A 314 -4.76 -2.55 9.71
CA SER A 314 -6.13 -2.11 9.44
C SER A 314 -6.92 -1.95 10.74
N GLY A 315 -7.69 -2.95 11.12
CA GLY A 315 -8.48 -2.99 12.36
C GLY A 315 -7.63 -2.83 13.60
N GLU A 316 -6.43 -3.41 13.60
CA GLU A 316 -5.47 -3.44 14.72
C GLU A 316 -5.15 -2.03 15.25
N THR A 317 -5.10 -1.04 14.35
CA THR A 317 -4.81 0.35 14.73
C THR A 317 -6.02 1.27 14.67
N SER A 318 -7.07 0.93 13.90
CA SER A 318 -8.25 1.79 13.74
C SER A 318 -9.29 1.61 14.84
N VAL A 319 -9.56 0.38 15.27
CA VAL A 319 -10.58 0.00 16.25
C VAL A 319 -10.04 -0.89 17.38
N GLY A 320 -8.88 -1.49 17.20
CA GLY A 320 -8.25 -2.38 18.19
C GLY A 320 -7.96 -1.66 19.51
N LYS A 321 -7.91 -2.42 20.61
CA LYS A 321 -7.72 -1.92 21.97
C LYS A 321 -6.30 -1.39 22.24
N HIS A 322 -5.30 -1.90 21.49
CA HIS A 322 -3.87 -1.71 21.79
C HIS A 322 -3.05 -1.15 20.60
N PRO A 323 -3.48 -0.07 19.92
CA PRO A 323 -2.86 0.37 18.66
C PRO A 323 -1.36 0.68 18.77
N VAL A 324 -0.90 1.22 19.90
CA VAL A 324 0.52 1.55 20.11
C VAL A 324 1.37 0.29 20.32
N GLU A 325 0.85 -0.69 21.08
CA GLU A 325 1.58 -1.94 21.32
C GLU A 325 1.71 -2.79 20.06
N VAL A 326 0.72 -2.75 19.18
CA VAL A 326 0.80 -3.39 17.85
C VAL A 326 1.98 -2.82 17.06
N ILE A 327 2.16 -1.48 17.03
CA ILE A 327 3.29 -0.84 16.33
C ILE A 327 4.63 -1.25 16.94
N LYS A 328 4.74 -1.29 18.28
CA LYS A 328 5.96 -1.74 18.95
C LYS A 328 6.29 -3.19 18.60
N THR A 329 5.30 -4.05 18.61
CA THR A 329 5.46 -5.49 18.36
C THR A 329 5.88 -5.75 16.91
N ILE A 330 5.18 -5.17 15.93
CA ILE A 330 5.53 -5.36 14.52
C ILE A 330 6.91 -4.75 14.20
N SER A 331 7.26 -3.61 14.83
CA SER A 331 8.61 -3.01 14.70
C SER A 331 9.72 -3.92 15.22
N LYS A 332 9.47 -4.66 16.32
CA LYS A 332 10.42 -5.66 16.86
C LYS A 332 10.60 -6.82 15.88
N ILE A 333 9.51 -7.37 15.31
CA ILE A 333 9.57 -8.46 14.35
C ILE A 333 10.36 -8.03 13.10
N ILE A 334 10.00 -6.90 12.51
CA ILE A 334 10.69 -6.33 11.34
C ILE A 334 12.19 -6.19 11.63
N SER A 335 12.54 -5.53 12.73
CA SER A 335 13.94 -5.29 13.09
C SER A 335 14.73 -6.59 13.31
N LYS A 336 14.09 -7.63 13.89
CA LYS A 336 14.72 -8.92 14.10
C LYS A 336 15.03 -9.63 12.78
N VAL A 337 14.07 -9.61 11.85
CA VAL A 337 14.23 -10.20 10.51
C VAL A 337 15.29 -9.45 9.70
N GLU A 338 15.26 -8.12 9.70
CA GLU A 338 16.20 -7.30 8.94
C GLU A 338 17.64 -7.40 9.43
N ASN A 339 17.84 -7.71 10.71
CA ASN A 339 19.17 -7.96 11.29
C ASN A 339 19.65 -9.40 11.11
N SER A 340 18.84 -10.28 10.56
CA SER A 340 19.25 -11.63 10.19
C SER A 340 19.92 -11.65 8.82
N ASN A 341 20.72 -12.69 8.55
CA ASN A 341 21.31 -12.90 7.22
C ASN A 341 20.36 -13.61 6.25
N LEU A 342 19.07 -13.77 6.62
CA LEU A 342 18.08 -14.52 5.83
C LEU A 342 17.53 -13.70 4.66
N ILE A 343 17.63 -12.35 4.69
CA ILE A 343 17.20 -11.51 3.57
C ILE A 343 18.32 -11.46 2.55
N SER A 344 18.32 -12.41 1.62
CA SER A 344 19.23 -12.42 0.48
C SER A 344 18.44 -12.30 -0.82
N LEU A 345 18.44 -11.11 -1.38
CA LEU A 345 17.82 -10.87 -2.70
C LEU A 345 18.88 -11.02 -3.78
N LYS A 346 18.68 -11.95 -4.70
CA LYS A 346 19.51 -12.08 -5.89
C LYS A 346 19.20 -10.94 -6.86
N HIS A 347 20.12 -10.01 -7.00
CA HIS A 347 20.00 -8.90 -7.94
C HIS A 347 20.73 -9.23 -9.24
N LYS A 348 20.05 -8.97 -10.37
CA LYS A 348 20.66 -8.99 -11.70
C LYS A 348 20.93 -7.56 -12.13
N HIS A 349 22.05 -7.33 -12.78
CA HIS A 349 22.40 -6.05 -13.40
C HIS A 349 21.28 -5.61 -14.37
N PRO A 350 20.97 -4.30 -14.47
CA PRO A 350 20.08 -3.79 -15.52
C PRO A 350 20.57 -4.18 -16.92
N THR A 351 19.66 -4.58 -17.80
CA THR A 351 19.98 -5.03 -19.17
C THR A 351 19.30 -4.20 -20.25
N ASP A 352 18.56 -3.18 -19.87
CA ASP A 352 17.84 -2.28 -20.77
C ASP A 352 18.77 -1.16 -21.30
N TYR A 353 19.79 -1.55 -22.03
CA TYR A 353 20.90 -0.68 -22.50
C TYR A 353 20.43 0.54 -23.30
N ASP A 354 19.31 0.42 -24.03
CA ASP A 354 18.74 1.51 -24.84
C ASP A 354 17.91 2.51 -24.03
N SER A 355 17.73 2.26 -22.71
CA SER A 355 16.99 3.18 -21.85
C SER A 355 17.81 4.46 -21.61
N GLU A 356 17.21 5.65 -21.84
CA GLU A 356 17.81 6.95 -21.50
C GLU A 356 18.32 7.02 -20.05
N ARG A 357 17.73 6.21 -19.15
CA ARG A 357 18.09 6.15 -17.73
C ARG A 357 19.00 4.97 -17.37
N PHE A 358 19.55 4.26 -18.37
CA PHE A 358 20.40 3.10 -18.13
C PHE A 358 21.61 3.42 -17.24
N ILE A 359 22.28 4.57 -17.49
CA ILE A 359 23.41 5.03 -16.67
C ILE A 359 22.98 5.17 -15.21
N THR A 360 21.89 5.88 -14.93
CA THR A 360 21.38 6.07 -13.57
C THR A 360 21.01 4.75 -12.91
N LYS A 361 20.37 3.82 -13.63
CA LYS A 361 20.03 2.48 -13.12
C LYS A 361 21.29 1.69 -12.75
N SER A 362 22.29 1.71 -13.60
CA SER A 362 23.57 1.04 -13.39
C SER A 362 24.32 1.64 -12.21
N VAL A 363 24.43 2.96 -12.13
CA VAL A 363 25.06 3.68 -11.02
C VAL A 363 24.38 3.33 -9.69
N CYS A 364 23.06 3.32 -9.62
CA CYS A 364 22.30 2.92 -8.42
C CYS A 364 22.56 1.45 -8.02
N PHE A 365 22.63 0.55 -9.00
CA PHE A 365 22.94 -0.86 -8.77
C PHE A 365 24.33 -1.03 -8.15
N TYR A 366 25.35 -0.43 -8.77
CA TYR A 366 26.72 -0.53 -8.29
C TYR A 366 26.91 0.21 -6.96
N ALA A 367 26.24 1.32 -6.72
CA ALA A 367 26.26 1.99 -5.43
C ALA A 367 25.76 1.09 -4.30
N ALA A 368 24.66 0.35 -4.52
CA ALA A 368 24.16 -0.63 -3.55
C ALA A 368 25.16 -1.76 -3.31
N LYS A 369 25.86 -2.23 -4.36
CA LYS A 369 26.88 -3.25 -4.26
C LYS A 369 28.12 -2.73 -3.54
N ILE A 370 28.64 -1.56 -3.92
CA ILE A 370 29.78 -0.90 -3.25
C ILE A 370 29.49 -0.69 -1.76
N ALA A 371 28.27 -0.24 -1.42
CA ALA A 371 27.90 -0.03 -0.02
C ALA A 371 27.95 -1.33 0.80
N ASN A 372 27.51 -2.45 0.22
CA ASN A 372 27.62 -3.76 0.86
C ASN A 372 29.06 -4.23 1.00
N ASP A 373 29.89 -4.11 -0.05
CA ASP A 373 31.27 -4.60 -0.11
C ASP A 373 32.19 -3.78 0.83
N THR A 374 31.93 -2.46 0.95
CA THR A 374 32.73 -1.56 1.82
C THR A 374 32.18 -1.46 3.25
N ASN A 375 31.06 -2.14 3.58
CA ASN A 375 30.32 -1.98 4.84
C ASN A 375 29.96 -0.51 5.13
N ALA A 376 29.58 0.25 4.10
CA ALA A 376 29.13 1.62 4.26
C ALA A 376 27.88 1.69 5.13
N LYS A 377 27.74 2.72 5.96
CA LYS A 377 26.60 2.92 6.86
C LYS A 377 25.40 3.55 6.19
N ALA A 378 25.64 4.29 5.11
CA ALA A 378 24.57 4.88 4.32
C ALA A 378 24.94 4.95 2.83
N ILE A 379 23.89 5.00 2.00
CA ILE A 379 23.96 5.52 0.63
C ILE A 379 23.25 6.87 0.67
N SER A 380 23.90 7.95 0.29
CA SER A 380 23.27 9.27 0.20
C SER A 380 23.06 9.68 -1.26
N THR A 381 21.95 10.35 -1.54
CA THR A 381 21.65 10.84 -2.89
C THR A 381 20.85 12.13 -2.86
N LEU A 382 21.12 13.01 -3.83
CA LEU A 382 20.27 14.14 -4.13
C LEU A 382 19.25 13.73 -5.20
N THR A 383 18.02 14.22 -5.05
CA THR A 383 16.97 13.98 -6.05
C THR A 383 15.92 15.09 -6.02
N ASN A 384 15.39 15.44 -7.18
CA ASN A 384 14.27 16.37 -7.26
C ASN A 384 12.91 15.67 -7.44
N SER A 385 12.90 14.50 -8.11
CA SER A 385 11.70 13.72 -8.41
C SER A 385 11.52 12.47 -7.55
N GLY A 386 12.54 12.09 -6.76
CA GLY A 386 12.56 10.84 -6.01
C GLY A 386 13.04 9.63 -6.81
N TYR A 387 13.20 9.73 -8.13
CA TYR A 387 13.53 8.58 -9.00
C TYR A 387 14.72 7.75 -8.50
N THR A 388 15.82 8.40 -8.14
CA THR A 388 17.03 7.74 -7.61
C THR A 388 16.73 6.97 -6.32
N ALA A 389 15.89 7.53 -5.44
CA ALA A 389 15.47 6.86 -4.21
C ALA A 389 14.70 5.56 -4.48
N TYR A 390 13.77 5.57 -5.45
CA TYR A 390 13.07 4.35 -5.88
C TYR A 390 14.05 3.30 -6.42
N GLN A 391 15.00 3.72 -7.26
CA GLN A 391 16.00 2.81 -7.84
C GLN A 391 16.85 2.15 -6.75
N ILE A 392 17.46 2.95 -5.84
CA ILE A 392 18.33 2.42 -4.79
C ILE A 392 17.53 1.54 -3.82
N SER A 393 16.36 2.00 -3.36
CA SER A 393 15.48 1.25 -2.45
C SER A 393 15.14 -0.14 -3.00
N SER A 394 14.83 -0.23 -4.29
CA SER A 394 14.47 -1.51 -4.94
C SER A 394 15.61 -2.55 -4.95
N TRP A 395 16.86 -2.12 -4.84
CA TRP A 395 18.04 -2.99 -4.71
C TRP A 395 18.27 -3.51 -3.30
N ARG A 396 17.46 -3.08 -2.32
CA ARG A 396 17.51 -3.54 -0.92
C ARG A 396 18.94 -3.57 -0.35
N PRO A 397 19.68 -2.44 -0.38
CA PRO A 397 21.03 -2.41 0.21
C PRO A 397 20.97 -2.75 1.70
N LYS A 398 22.02 -3.36 2.25
CA LYS A 398 22.09 -3.66 3.68
C LYS A 398 22.06 -2.40 4.56
N THR A 399 22.34 -1.25 3.98
CA THR A 399 22.45 0.05 4.63
C THR A 399 21.22 0.94 4.37
N HIS A 400 21.09 2.06 5.07
CA HIS A 400 20.05 3.05 4.85
C HIS A 400 20.30 3.89 3.60
N VAL A 401 19.20 4.37 2.99
CA VAL A 401 19.21 5.29 1.86
C VAL A 401 18.81 6.67 2.36
N LEU A 402 19.77 7.58 2.46
CA LEU A 402 19.56 8.97 2.87
C LEU A 402 19.32 9.82 1.63
N VAL A 403 18.13 10.39 1.52
CA VAL A 403 17.70 11.14 0.35
C VAL A 403 17.57 12.61 0.70
N PHE A 404 18.24 13.45 -0.05
CA PHE A 404 18.24 14.90 0.12
C PHE A 404 17.52 15.56 -1.04
N THR A 405 16.59 16.48 -0.74
CA THR A 405 15.76 17.12 -1.76
C THR A 405 15.28 18.50 -1.33
N SER A 406 15.26 19.44 -2.27
CA SER A 406 14.59 20.73 -2.10
C SER A 406 13.08 20.69 -2.37
N ASN A 407 12.59 19.57 -2.92
CA ASN A 407 11.17 19.37 -3.18
C ASN A 407 10.44 18.88 -1.94
N ARG A 408 9.78 19.78 -1.22
CA ARG A 408 9.06 19.46 0.03
C ARG A 408 7.95 18.44 -0.17
N LYS A 409 7.34 18.35 -1.36
CA LYS A 409 6.22 17.43 -1.63
C LYS A 409 6.64 15.96 -1.66
N ILE A 410 7.86 15.67 -2.13
CA ILE A 410 8.32 14.28 -2.14
C ILE A 410 8.87 13.79 -0.81
N LEU A 411 9.17 14.66 0.14
CA LEU A 411 9.73 14.26 1.45
C LEU A 411 8.85 13.23 2.15
N THR A 412 7.55 13.51 2.21
CA THR A 412 6.56 12.62 2.82
C THR A 412 6.27 11.40 1.93
N GLN A 413 6.18 11.58 0.61
CA GLN A 413 5.97 10.47 -0.33
C GLN A 413 7.06 9.39 -0.20
N LEU A 414 8.32 9.80 -0.04
CA LEU A 414 9.47 8.89 0.09
C LEU A 414 9.43 8.04 1.37
N SER A 415 8.60 8.39 2.36
CA SER A 415 8.47 7.62 3.60
C SER A 415 7.83 6.25 3.41
N LEU A 416 7.20 5.97 2.26
CA LEU A 416 6.71 4.64 1.92
C LEU A 416 7.82 3.71 1.41
N LEU A 417 8.96 4.24 0.95
CA LEU A 417 10.00 3.45 0.32
C LEU A 417 10.88 2.72 1.34
N TRP A 418 11.14 1.45 1.11
CA TRP A 418 11.97 0.61 1.94
C TRP A 418 13.36 1.23 2.16
N GLY A 419 13.80 1.33 3.43
CA GLY A 419 15.12 1.80 3.83
C GLY A 419 15.40 3.28 3.59
N VAL A 420 14.46 4.03 3.01
CA VAL A 420 14.63 5.45 2.69
C VAL A 420 14.34 6.33 3.91
N LYS A 421 15.21 7.33 4.11
CA LYS A 421 14.98 8.49 4.97
C LYS A 421 15.25 9.76 4.17
N ALA A 422 14.24 10.62 4.07
CA ALA A 422 14.32 11.86 3.32
C ALA A 422 14.62 13.06 4.24
N PHE A 423 15.44 13.98 3.73
CA PHE A 423 15.81 15.24 4.37
C PHE A 423 15.60 16.41 3.41
N TYR A 424 15.16 17.53 3.94
CA TYR A 424 15.12 18.76 3.17
C TYR A 424 16.53 19.32 3.01
N TYR A 425 16.90 19.64 1.78
CA TYR A 425 18.19 20.25 1.45
C TYR A 425 18.04 21.07 0.16
N SER A 426 18.47 22.33 0.19
CA SER A 426 18.33 23.27 -0.94
C SER A 426 19.66 23.85 -1.44
N GLY A 427 20.80 23.46 -0.84
CA GLY A 427 22.12 23.90 -1.29
C GLY A 427 22.54 23.18 -2.58
N THR A 428 23.24 23.88 -3.47
CA THR A 428 23.73 23.33 -4.77
C THR A 428 24.94 24.09 -5.31
N GLU A 429 25.85 24.58 -4.42
CA GLU A 429 26.97 25.43 -4.84
C GLU A 429 28.05 24.66 -5.63
N SER A 430 28.49 23.53 -5.08
CA SER A 430 29.43 22.62 -5.73
C SER A 430 29.21 21.19 -5.27
N THR A 431 29.69 20.20 -6.02
CA THR A 431 29.52 18.78 -5.66
C THR A 431 30.21 18.47 -4.33
N ASP A 432 31.41 18.97 -4.10
CA ASP A 432 32.18 18.69 -2.89
C ASP A 432 31.51 19.31 -1.65
N LYS A 433 31.17 20.59 -1.71
CA LYS A 433 30.48 21.30 -0.62
C LYS A 433 29.12 20.66 -0.31
N THR A 434 28.37 20.28 -1.35
CA THR A 434 27.10 19.57 -1.20
C THR A 434 27.27 18.24 -0.48
N VAL A 435 28.28 17.43 -0.84
CA VAL A 435 28.56 16.14 -0.18
C VAL A 435 28.94 16.36 1.30
N GLU A 436 29.72 17.38 1.61
CA GLU A 436 30.08 17.72 2.99
C GLU A 436 28.85 18.11 3.82
N GLU A 437 28.00 18.98 3.29
CA GLU A 437 26.78 19.46 3.97
C GLU A 437 25.77 18.35 4.22
N ILE A 438 25.47 17.48 3.22
CA ILE A 438 24.54 16.37 3.40
C ILE A 438 25.08 15.32 4.37
N ASN A 439 26.39 15.07 4.39
CA ASN A 439 27.02 14.20 5.37
C ASN A 439 26.93 14.79 6.78
N LYS A 440 27.09 16.12 6.93
CA LYS A 440 26.91 16.82 8.20
C LYS A 440 25.47 16.69 8.72
N ILE A 441 24.46 16.89 7.86
CA ILE A 441 23.04 16.70 8.23
C ILE A 441 22.80 15.26 8.68
N ALA A 442 23.36 14.27 8.00
CA ALA A 442 23.22 12.86 8.35
C ALA A 442 23.88 12.53 9.70
N LEU A 443 25.01 13.15 10.00
CA LEU A 443 25.72 13.04 11.28
C LEU A 443 24.89 13.64 12.43
N GLU A 444 24.43 14.88 12.28
CA GLU A 444 23.61 15.60 13.25
C GLU A 444 22.26 14.87 13.52
N SER A 445 21.74 14.21 12.52
CA SER A 445 20.51 13.40 12.62
C SER A 445 20.75 11.98 13.19
N ASN A 446 21.97 11.64 13.63
CA ASN A 446 22.37 10.35 14.20
C ASN A 446 22.20 9.13 13.26
N TYR A 447 22.22 9.35 11.93
CA TYR A 447 22.29 8.28 10.93
C TYR A 447 23.72 7.84 10.64
N LEU A 448 24.68 8.72 10.88
CA LEU A 448 26.11 8.49 10.72
C LEU A 448 26.86 8.81 12.00
N GLN A 449 28.06 8.26 12.12
CA GLN A 449 29.04 8.55 13.16
C GLN A 449 30.37 8.90 12.53
N LYS A 450 31.26 9.55 13.30
CA LYS A 450 32.65 9.82 12.87
C LYS A 450 33.33 8.51 12.48
N ASN A 451 34.06 8.51 11.37
CA ASN A 451 34.70 7.37 10.74
C ASN A 451 33.77 6.40 9.95
N ASP A 452 32.45 6.63 9.88
CA ASP A 452 31.61 5.85 9.02
C ASP A 452 31.91 6.09 7.54
N LYS A 453 31.75 5.04 6.73
CA LYS A 453 31.81 5.14 5.26
C LYS A 453 30.42 5.41 4.69
N VAL A 454 30.35 6.28 3.70
CA VAL A 454 29.13 6.66 2.98
C VAL A 454 29.36 6.57 1.48
N VAL A 455 28.42 6.00 0.76
CA VAL A 455 28.40 6.01 -0.70
C VAL A 455 27.50 7.16 -1.16
N ASN A 456 28.09 8.17 -1.79
CA ASN A 456 27.36 9.35 -2.26
C ASN A 456 27.09 9.23 -3.76
N LEU A 457 25.84 9.45 -4.16
CA LEU A 457 25.42 9.50 -5.55
C LEU A 457 25.03 10.93 -5.91
N THR A 458 25.65 11.44 -6.96
CA THR A 458 25.44 12.81 -7.44
C THR A 458 25.36 12.85 -8.96
N SER A 459 24.88 13.97 -9.50
CA SER A 459 25.04 14.33 -10.90
C SER A 459 26.30 15.19 -11.04
N MET A 460 27.09 14.95 -12.07
CA MET A 460 28.19 15.84 -12.44
C MET A 460 28.01 16.24 -13.91
N PRO A 461 27.91 17.54 -14.21
CA PRO A 461 27.84 18.69 -13.30
C PRO A 461 26.58 18.69 -12.41
N ILE A 462 26.66 19.29 -11.21
CA ILE A 462 25.56 19.26 -10.20
C ILE A 462 24.35 20.09 -10.61
N ASP A 463 24.54 21.10 -11.44
CA ASP A 463 23.52 22.00 -12.00
C ASP A 463 22.69 21.34 -13.11
N LYS A 464 23.22 20.31 -13.78
CA LYS A 464 22.45 19.53 -14.75
C LYS A 464 21.42 18.65 -14.03
N LYS A 465 20.18 19.13 -14.01
CA LYS A 465 19.03 18.34 -13.51
C LYS A 465 18.84 17.11 -14.39
N GLY A 466 18.71 15.94 -13.78
CA GLY A 466 18.11 14.81 -14.48
C GLY A 466 18.74 13.44 -14.28
N MET A 467 20.07 13.27 -14.21
CA MET A 467 20.65 11.93 -14.14
C MET A 467 21.82 11.85 -13.19
N VAL A 468 21.68 11.00 -12.18
CA VAL A 468 22.81 10.58 -11.36
C VAL A 468 23.78 9.76 -12.23
N ASN A 469 25.03 10.17 -12.29
CA ASN A 469 26.07 9.57 -13.12
C ASN A 469 27.40 9.33 -12.36
N THR A 470 27.46 9.70 -11.08
CA THR A 470 28.69 9.64 -10.27
C THR A 470 28.45 8.94 -8.95
N VAL A 471 29.41 8.09 -8.56
CA VAL A 471 29.50 7.43 -7.24
C VAL A 471 30.80 7.85 -6.58
N ARG A 472 30.73 8.31 -5.33
CA ARG A 472 31.87 8.63 -4.48
C ARG A 472 31.76 7.91 -3.14
N VAL A 473 32.83 7.29 -2.67
CA VAL A 473 32.92 6.76 -1.30
C VAL A 473 33.64 7.78 -0.45
N SER A 474 32.98 8.22 0.62
CA SER A 474 33.54 9.18 1.60
C SER A 474 33.67 8.51 2.96
N LYS A 475 34.64 8.98 3.77
CA LYS A 475 34.73 8.69 5.20
C LYS A 475 34.31 9.96 5.95
N ILE A 476 33.47 9.82 6.99
CA ILE A 476 32.93 10.92 7.80
C ILE A 476 33.99 11.37 8.83
#